data_0ee6bbf4e176ca94b7e04e020a30849d
#
_entry.id   0ee6bbf4e176ca94b7e04e020a30849d
#
_cell.length_a   1.000
_cell.length_b   1.000
_cell.length_c   1.000
_cell.angle_alpha   90.00
_cell.angle_beta   90.00
_cell.angle_gamma   90.00
#
_symmetry.space_group_name_H-M   'P 1'
#
loop_
_entity.id
_entity.type
_entity.pdbx_description
1 polymer ?
#
loop_
_entity_poly.entity_id
_entity_poly.type
_entity_poly.pdbx_seq_one_letter_code
_entity_poly.pdbx_strand_id
1 'polypeptide(L)'
;MLIRIFAYIPGLVLIIATALPLFRHEDWRIRIFDFPRAQIAVGSIAILLLAVFFTGRKNAFDYIVMCALFLSFVYQCYMMYPYTTLSSRELLASENSARDIKISVLVSNVYMKNRDIARFLEIVQTYKPDAICVLEPDTWWNSQLSELDAIYTHQEKHISDDTYGMIFYSGLETVSSEIRYILEDHIPSVHSQLKLRSGQLIEFYCLHPSPPNPRYAEDTKERDAELLIVGREAKDSVHPSILGGDLNDVACSYTPNLFRKTSALLYPRIG
;
A
#
# COMPACT_ATOMS: atom_id res chain seq x y z
N MET A 1 -31.71 30.54 -2.11
CA MET A 1 -32.01 29.27 -2.79
C MET A 1 -30.77 28.68 -3.48
N LEU A 2 -30.12 29.40 -4.38
CA LEU A 2 -28.93 28.92 -5.12
C LEU A 2 -27.80 28.42 -4.22
N ILE A 3 -27.41 29.14 -3.16
CA ILE A 3 -26.35 28.76 -2.24
C ILE A 3 -26.63 27.40 -1.60
N ARG A 4 -27.87 27.08 -1.24
CA ARG A 4 -28.23 25.76 -0.70
C ARG A 4 -28.02 24.66 -1.71
N ILE A 5 -28.35 24.85 -2.98
CA ILE A 5 -28.16 23.86 -4.03
C ILE A 5 -26.65 23.60 -4.22
N PHE A 6 -25.84 24.67 -4.32
CA PHE A 6 -24.39 24.58 -4.49
C PHE A 6 -23.66 23.96 -3.27
N ALA A 7 -24.21 24.11 -2.06
CA ALA A 7 -23.65 23.50 -0.86
C ALA A 7 -24.14 22.06 -0.66
N TYR A 8 -25.45 21.80 -0.86
CA TYR A 8 -26.02 20.51 -0.45
C TYR A 8 -25.79 19.38 -1.44
N ILE A 9 -25.76 19.64 -2.76
CA ILE A 9 -25.50 18.60 -3.74
C ILE A 9 -24.06 18.07 -3.57
N PRO A 10 -22.99 18.91 -3.62
CA PRO A 10 -21.64 18.41 -3.34
C PRO A 10 -21.50 17.84 -1.92
N GLY A 11 -22.15 18.47 -0.93
CA GLY A 11 -22.14 17.99 0.45
C GLY A 11 -22.70 16.57 0.59
N LEU A 12 -23.82 16.27 -0.06
CA LEU A 12 -24.42 14.94 -0.08
C LEU A 12 -23.50 13.92 -0.74
N VAL A 13 -22.85 14.29 -1.85
CA VAL A 13 -21.85 13.43 -2.52
C VAL A 13 -20.71 13.08 -1.56
N LEU A 14 -20.18 14.05 -0.80
CA LEU A 14 -19.09 13.82 0.16
C LEU A 14 -19.53 12.94 1.35
N ILE A 15 -20.78 13.13 1.84
CA ILE A 15 -21.36 12.29 2.88
C ILE A 15 -21.50 10.84 2.38
N ILE A 16 -22.04 10.65 1.18
CA ILE A 16 -22.17 9.33 0.55
C ILE A 16 -20.78 8.69 0.35
N ALA A 17 -19.83 9.45 -0.21
CA ALA A 17 -18.45 8.99 -0.41
C ALA A 17 -17.76 8.58 0.91
N THR A 18 -18.12 9.22 2.03
CA THR A 18 -17.65 8.81 3.37
C THR A 18 -18.35 7.56 3.88
N ALA A 19 -19.65 7.43 3.61
CA ALA A 19 -20.47 6.33 4.14
C ALA A 19 -20.25 5.00 3.37
N LEU A 20 -20.01 5.04 2.06
CA LEU A 20 -19.89 3.85 1.23
C LEU A 20 -18.82 2.86 1.72
N PRO A 21 -17.57 3.26 2.05
CA PRO A 21 -16.54 2.35 2.53
C PRO A 21 -16.88 1.68 3.89
N LEU A 22 -17.82 2.24 4.67
CA LEU A 22 -18.24 1.64 5.94
C LEU A 22 -18.95 0.29 5.77
N PHE A 23 -19.53 0.04 4.60
CA PHE A 23 -20.17 -1.24 4.28
C PHE A 23 -19.17 -2.38 4.06
N ARG A 24 -17.86 -2.08 3.93
CA ARG A 24 -16.78 -3.07 3.77
C ARG A 24 -17.03 -4.08 2.65
N HIS A 25 -17.64 -3.61 1.58
CA HIS A 25 -17.94 -4.43 0.41
C HIS A 25 -16.71 -4.52 -0.52
N GLU A 26 -16.53 -5.66 -1.20
CA GLU A 26 -15.39 -5.90 -2.07
C GLU A 26 -15.50 -5.21 -3.44
N ASP A 27 -16.69 -4.70 -3.80
CA ASP A 27 -16.92 -3.97 -5.07
C ASP A 27 -16.00 -2.75 -5.17
N TRP A 28 -15.22 -2.69 -6.25
CA TRP A 28 -14.29 -1.60 -6.50
C TRP A 28 -14.94 -0.20 -6.50
N ARG A 29 -16.25 -0.10 -6.89
CA ARG A 29 -17.02 1.15 -6.89
C ARG A 29 -17.22 1.73 -5.49
N ILE A 30 -17.19 0.87 -4.48
CA ILE A 30 -17.26 1.25 -3.07
C ILE A 30 -15.84 1.53 -2.56
N ARG A 31 -14.91 0.65 -2.87
CA ARG A 31 -13.52 0.75 -2.41
C ARG A 31 -12.78 1.96 -2.95
N ILE A 32 -13.15 2.47 -4.13
CA ILE A 32 -12.52 3.67 -4.72
C ILE A 32 -12.63 4.90 -3.81
N PHE A 33 -13.63 4.98 -2.95
CA PHE A 33 -13.81 6.10 -2.02
C PHE A 33 -12.88 6.06 -0.80
N ASP A 34 -12.13 4.98 -0.60
CA ASP A 34 -11.04 4.93 0.37
C ASP A 34 -9.82 5.78 -0.05
N PHE A 35 -9.62 6.01 -1.35
CA PHE A 35 -8.45 6.70 -1.88
C PHE A 35 -8.47 8.23 -1.64
N PRO A 36 -9.53 8.98 -1.94
CA PRO A 36 -9.54 10.44 -1.84
C PRO A 36 -9.91 10.97 -0.44
N ARG A 37 -9.46 10.32 0.65
CA ARG A 37 -9.84 10.69 2.03
C ARG A 37 -9.51 12.14 2.38
N ALA A 38 -8.32 12.62 1.99
CA ALA A 38 -7.91 14.00 2.25
C ALA A 38 -8.79 15.00 1.48
N GLN A 39 -9.11 14.70 0.21
CA GLN A 39 -9.98 15.53 -0.61
C GLN A 39 -11.41 15.56 -0.06
N ILE A 40 -11.93 14.42 0.40
CA ILE A 40 -13.24 14.33 1.06
C ILE A 40 -13.24 15.15 2.35
N ALA A 41 -12.18 15.07 3.17
CA ALA A 41 -12.06 15.85 4.40
C ALA A 41 -12.08 17.37 4.11
N VAL A 42 -11.22 17.82 3.21
CA VAL A 42 -11.14 19.25 2.81
C VAL A 42 -12.46 19.72 2.21
N GLY A 43 -13.06 18.94 1.33
CA GLY A 43 -14.36 19.25 0.75
C GLY A 43 -15.46 19.34 1.80
N SER A 44 -15.50 18.40 2.74
CA SER A 44 -16.53 18.37 3.80
C SER A 44 -16.45 19.60 4.70
N ILE A 45 -15.26 20.00 5.15
CA ILE A 45 -15.10 21.20 5.97
C ILE A 45 -15.38 22.47 5.18
N ALA A 46 -14.96 22.55 3.92
CA ALA A 46 -15.24 23.72 3.07
C ALA A 46 -16.73 23.91 2.84
N ILE A 47 -17.47 22.85 2.48
CA ILE A 47 -18.93 22.92 2.29
C ILE A 47 -19.64 23.20 3.62
N LEU A 48 -19.16 22.64 4.73
CA LEU A 48 -19.71 22.96 6.06
C LEU A 48 -19.57 24.45 6.38
N LEU A 49 -18.39 25.05 6.16
CA LEU A 49 -18.17 26.48 6.39
C LEU A 49 -19.05 27.33 5.48
N LEU A 50 -19.18 26.97 4.19
CA LEU A 50 -20.13 27.64 3.28
C LEU A 50 -21.57 27.56 3.80
N ALA A 51 -21.99 26.39 4.28
CA ALA A 51 -23.34 26.24 4.85
C ALA A 51 -23.52 27.05 6.14
N VAL A 52 -22.52 27.12 7.01
CA VAL A 52 -22.58 27.89 8.26
C VAL A 52 -22.69 29.37 8.01
N PHE A 53 -21.87 29.95 7.12
CA PHE A 53 -21.75 31.41 6.96
C PHE A 53 -22.71 31.98 5.94
N PHE A 54 -23.06 31.23 4.90
CA PHE A 54 -23.80 31.76 3.74
C PHE A 54 -25.25 31.26 3.62
N THR A 55 -25.65 30.22 4.39
CA THR A 55 -27.08 29.88 4.47
C THR A 55 -27.77 30.83 5.45
N GLY A 56 -28.73 31.56 4.99
CA GLY A 56 -29.52 32.47 5.83
C GLY A 56 -30.28 31.75 6.96
N ARG A 57 -31.59 32.02 7.15
CA ARG A 57 -32.38 31.34 8.18
C ARG A 57 -32.34 29.80 7.98
N LYS A 58 -31.77 29.07 8.98
CA LYS A 58 -31.57 27.60 8.95
C LYS A 58 -32.82 26.88 9.44
N ASN A 59 -33.09 25.74 8.84
CA ASN A 59 -34.12 24.79 9.25
C ASN A 59 -33.49 23.49 9.76
N ALA A 60 -34.31 22.54 10.21
CA ALA A 60 -33.82 21.26 10.75
C ALA A 60 -32.99 20.48 9.72
N PHE A 61 -33.35 20.51 8.44
CA PHE A 61 -32.59 19.80 7.38
C PHE A 61 -31.20 20.41 7.21
N ASP A 62 -31.04 21.73 7.27
CA ASP A 62 -29.75 22.43 7.19
C ASP A 62 -28.83 21.93 8.32
N TYR A 63 -29.33 21.81 9.54
CA TYR A 63 -28.53 21.28 10.68
C TYR A 63 -28.16 19.81 10.55
N ILE A 64 -29.06 18.98 9.98
CA ILE A 64 -28.76 17.55 9.72
C ILE A 64 -27.60 17.44 8.71
N VAL A 65 -27.65 18.18 7.59
CA VAL A 65 -26.57 18.15 6.58
C VAL A 65 -25.25 18.67 7.16
N MET A 66 -25.29 19.76 7.91
CA MET A 66 -24.10 20.33 8.56
C MET A 66 -23.49 19.34 9.58
N CYS A 67 -24.31 18.67 10.37
CA CYS A 67 -23.85 17.64 11.29
C CYS A 67 -23.22 16.45 10.55
N ALA A 68 -23.85 15.98 9.48
CA ALA A 68 -23.33 14.89 8.65
C ALA A 68 -21.98 15.24 7.99
N LEU A 69 -21.82 16.47 7.49
CA LEU A 69 -20.57 16.98 6.93
C LEU A 69 -19.47 17.07 8.00
N PHE A 70 -19.81 17.53 9.19
CA PHE A 70 -18.88 17.58 10.31
C PHE A 70 -18.41 16.16 10.71
N LEU A 71 -19.34 15.22 10.81
CA LEU A 71 -19.02 13.82 11.13
C LEU A 71 -18.17 13.17 10.02
N SER A 72 -18.48 13.48 8.74
CA SER A 72 -17.65 13.04 7.61
C SER A 72 -16.23 13.57 7.73
N PHE A 73 -16.05 14.86 8.00
CA PHE A 73 -14.73 15.46 8.21
C PHE A 73 -13.98 14.79 9.36
N VAL A 74 -14.61 14.65 10.53
CA VAL A 74 -13.99 14.01 11.70
C VAL A 74 -13.60 12.56 11.41
N TYR A 75 -14.47 11.81 10.74
CA TYR A 75 -14.18 10.42 10.36
C TYR A 75 -12.98 10.31 9.42
N GLN A 76 -12.89 11.16 8.39
CA GLN A 76 -11.74 11.14 7.47
C GLN A 76 -10.44 11.52 8.20
N CYS A 77 -10.48 12.53 9.08
CA CYS A 77 -9.34 12.89 9.92
C CYS A 77 -8.92 11.72 10.84
N TYR A 78 -9.87 11.04 11.46
CA TYR A 78 -9.61 9.87 12.30
C TYR A 78 -8.91 8.75 11.52
N MET A 79 -9.37 8.46 10.30
CA MET A 79 -8.77 7.41 9.47
C MET A 79 -7.35 7.76 9.00
N MET A 80 -7.05 9.04 8.80
CA MET A 80 -5.72 9.51 8.38
C MET A 80 -4.76 9.77 9.55
N TYR A 81 -5.29 9.99 10.76
CA TYR A 81 -4.51 10.36 11.94
C TYR A 81 -3.28 9.46 12.20
N PRO A 82 -3.37 8.12 12.11
CA PRO A 82 -2.20 7.24 12.32
C PRO A 82 -1.01 7.54 11.40
N TYR A 83 -1.26 8.10 10.22
CA TYR A 83 -0.27 8.38 9.18
C TYR A 83 0.22 9.84 9.19
N THR A 84 0.00 10.54 10.30
CA THR A 84 0.47 11.91 10.51
C THR A 84 1.58 11.95 11.55
N THR A 85 2.39 12.98 11.51
CA THR A 85 3.42 13.23 12.54
C THR A 85 2.88 13.49 13.96
N LEU A 86 1.55 13.56 14.12
CA LEU A 86 0.88 13.69 15.42
C LEU A 86 0.66 12.34 16.10
N SER A 87 0.76 11.24 15.35
CA SER A 87 0.65 9.88 15.89
C SER A 87 1.99 9.41 16.43
N SER A 88 1.96 8.54 17.43
CA SER A 88 3.18 7.89 17.92
C SER A 88 3.71 6.90 16.86
N ARG A 89 5.03 6.85 16.71
CA ARG A 89 5.68 5.93 15.78
C ARG A 89 5.47 4.48 16.20
N GLU A 90 5.11 3.64 15.25
CA GLU A 90 5.00 2.20 15.48
C GLU A 90 6.38 1.53 15.39
N LEU A 91 7.23 1.98 14.44
CA LEU A 91 8.62 1.57 14.34
C LEU A 91 9.54 2.64 14.91
N LEU A 92 10.33 2.25 15.90
CA LEU A 92 11.37 3.11 16.47
C LEU A 92 12.67 2.94 15.69
N ALA A 93 13.45 4.03 15.61
CA ALA A 93 14.79 3.97 15.05
C ALA A 93 15.66 3.04 15.92
N SER A 94 16.39 2.12 15.28
CA SER A 94 17.32 1.25 15.99
C SER A 94 18.55 2.07 16.41
N GLU A 95 18.90 2.04 17.69
CA GLU A 95 20.16 2.58 18.22
C GLU A 95 21.36 1.70 17.85
N ASN A 96 21.11 0.42 17.56
CA ASN A 96 22.18 -0.50 17.18
C ASN A 96 22.62 -0.25 15.74
N SER A 97 23.89 0.12 15.56
CA SER A 97 24.50 0.38 14.26
C SER A 97 25.13 -0.86 13.60
N ALA A 98 25.15 -2.01 14.27
CA ALA A 98 25.76 -3.23 13.74
C ALA A 98 25.10 -3.65 12.42
N ARG A 99 25.92 -3.71 11.36
CA ARG A 99 25.45 -4.06 10.01
C ARG A 99 25.00 -5.52 9.92
N ASP A 100 25.55 -6.38 10.77
CA ASP A 100 25.34 -7.82 10.71
C ASP A 100 23.90 -8.25 11.03
N ILE A 101 23.19 -7.45 11.83
CA ILE A 101 21.79 -7.69 12.21
C ILE A 101 20.80 -6.84 11.41
N LYS A 102 21.24 -6.12 10.39
CA LYS A 102 20.42 -5.27 9.55
C LYS A 102 20.32 -5.80 8.15
N ILE A 103 19.19 -5.51 7.52
CA ILE A 103 18.97 -5.69 6.08
C ILE A 103 18.51 -4.35 5.49
N SER A 104 19.02 -4.01 4.33
CA SER A 104 18.52 -2.93 3.50
C SER A 104 17.75 -3.50 2.32
N VAL A 105 16.52 -3.02 2.12
CA VAL A 105 15.63 -3.50 1.06
C VAL A 105 15.23 -2.34 0.18
N LEU A 106 15.33 -2.51 -1.14
CA LEU A 106 14.76 -1.63 -2.14
C LEU A 106 13.53 -2.30 -2.75
N VAL A 107 12.37 -1.66 -2.66
CA VAL A 107 11.16 -2.06 -3.38
C VAL A 107 10.80 -0.94 -4.34
N SER A 108 10.64 -1.27 -5.62
CA SER A 108 10.33 -0.28 -6.65
C SER A 108 9.36 -0.83 -7.67
N ASN A 109 8.19 -0.21 -7.80
CA ASN A 109 7.37 -0.34 -8.98
C ASN A 109 7.98 0.58 -10.05
N VAL A 110 8.58 -0.03 -11.09
CA VAL A 110 9.29 0.70 -12.13
C VAL A 110 8.37 1.21 -13.22
N TYR A 111 7.12 0.76 -13.22
CA TYR A 111 6.15 1.03 -14.29
C TYR A 111 6.70 0.65 -15.67
N MET A 112 6.26 -0.48 -16.18
CA MET A 112 6.81 -1.11 -17.41
C MET A 112 7.04 -0.18 -18.60
N LYS A 113 6.25 0.91 -18.72
CA LYS A 113 6.40 1.90 -19.80
C LYS A 113 7.45 2.97 -19.52
N ASN A 114 7.91 3.12 -18.29
CA ASN A 114 9.03 3.98 -17.94
C ASN A 114 10.34 3.34 -18.42
N ARG A 115 11.27 4.14 -18.95
CA ARG A 115 12.54 3.66 -19.50
C ARG A 115 13.76 4.35 -18.83
N ASP A 116 13.55 4.95 -17.67
CA ASP A 116 14.62 5.63 -16.92
C ASP A 116 15.40 4.63 -16.05
N ILE A 117 16.12 3.71 -16.72
CA ILE A 117 16.98 2.74 -16.06
C ILE A 117 18.15 3.39 -15.32
N ALA A 118 18.68 4.51 -15.88
CA ALA A 118 19.86 5.17 -15.30
C ALA A 118 19.58 5.63 -13.87
N ARG A 119 18.40 6.22 -13.62
CA ARG A 119 18.01 6.64 -12.27
C ARG A 119 17.82 5.47 -11.32
N PHE A 120 17.27 4.37 -11.80
CA PHE A 120 17.11 3.16 -10.96
C PHE A 120 18.48 2.61 -10.55
N LEU A 121 19.39 2.46 -11.49
CA LEU A 121 20.75 1.96 -11.22
C LEU A 121 21.54 2.92 -10.32
N GLU A 122 21.39 4.24 -10.49
CA GLU A 122 21.99 5.23 -9.58
C GLU A 122 21.54 5.02 -8.13
N ILE A 123 20.26 4.74 -7.90
CA ILE A 123 19.72 4.41 -6.58
C ILE A 123 20.36 3.13 -6.04
N VAL A 124 20.40 2.06 -6.85
CA VAL A 124 21.01 0.79 -6.46
C VAL A 124 22.49 0.97 -6.11
N GLN A 125 23.26 1.71 -6.93
CA GLN A 125 24.69 1.96 -6.70
C GLN A 125 24.93 2.82 -5.46
N THR A 126 24.05 3.78 -5.19
CA THR A 126 24.16 4.70 -4.04
C THR A 126 23.86 3.98 -2.74
N TYR A 127 22.77 3.26 -2.67
CA TYR A 127 22.29 2.65 -1.42
C TYR A 127 22.75 1.21 -1.22
N LYS A 128 23.16 0.51 -2.28
CA LYS A 128 23.65 -0.89 -2.26
C LYS A 128 22.77 -1.78 -1.38
N PRO A 129 21.47 -1.89 -1.70
CA PRO A 129 20.55 -2.66 -0.90
C PRO A 129 20.94 -4.14 -0.85
N ASP A 130 20.65 -4.79 0.25
CA ASP A 130 20.93 -6.23 0.43
C ASP A 130 19.93 -7.09 -0.35
N ALA A 131 18.71 -6.57 -0.53
CA ALA A 131 17.67 -7.20 -1.36
C ALA A 131 16.94 -6.14 -2.19
N ILE A 132 16.54 -6.52 -3.41
CA ILE A 132 15.79 -5.65 -4.32
C ILE A 132 14.56 -6.40 -4.81
N CYS A 133 13.39 -5.76 -4.75
CA CYS A 133 12.18 -6.23 -5.39
C CYS A 133 11.74 -5.19 -6.44
N VAL A 134 11.74 -5.60 -7.71
CA VAL A 134 11.32 -4.79 -8.85
C VAL A 134 9.94 -5.28 -9.29
N LEU A 135 8.97 -4.39 -9.30
CA LEU A 135 7.60 -4.65 -9.71
C LEU A 135 7.32 -3.99 -11.07
N GLU A 136 6.52 -4.65 -11.88
CA GLU A 136 6.18 -4.28 -13.26
C GLU A 136 7.38 -4.22 -14.23
N PRO A 137 8.46 -5.04 -14.09
CA PRO A 137 9.46 -5.13 -15.12
C PRO A 137 8.95 -5.97 -16.30
N ASP A 138 9.08 -5.42 -17.52
CA ASP A 138 8.86 -6.15 -18.75
C ASP A 138 10.19 -6.76 -19.30
N THR A 139 10.13 -7.37 -20.46
CA THR A 139 11.31 -7.94 -21.14
C THR A 139 12.44 -6.91 -21.32
N TRP A 140 12.11 -5.64 -21.62
CA TRP A 140 13.11 -4.59 -21.74
C TRP A 140 13.79 -4.30 -20.40
N TRP A 141 13.02 -4.12 -19.32
CA TRP A 141 13.57 -3.91 -17.98
C TRP A 141 14.48 -5.06 -17.56
N ASN A 142 14.04 -6.32 -17.78
CA ASN A 142 14.87 -7.48 -17.47
C ASN A 142 16.23 -7.45 -18.20
N SER A 143 16.24 -7.05 -19.48
CA SER A 143 17.48 -6.94 -20.25
C SER A 143 18.42 -5.85 -19.70
N GLN A 144 17.87 -4.71 -19.27
CA GLN A 144 18.64 -3.60 -18.72
C GLN A 144 19.16 -3.90 -17.28
N LEU A 145 18.42 -4.69 -16.51
CA LEU A 145 18.82 -5.08 -15.16
C LEU A 145 19.84 -6.24 -15.12
N SER A 146 20.21 -6.80 -16.26
CA SER A 146 21.14 -7.93 -16.34
C SER A 146 22.53 -7.65 -15.74
N GLU A 147 22.97 -6.38 -15.65
CA GLU A 147 24.21 -6.03 -14.96
C GLU A 147 24.15 -6.33 -13.44
N LEU A 148 22.96 -6.35 -12.83
CA LEU A 148 22.75 -6.69 -11.43
C LEU A 148 22.90 -8.19 -11.17
N ASP A 149 22.75 -9.04 -12.20
CA ASP A 149 22.87 -10.49 -12.11
C ASP A 149 24.27 -10.92 -11.65
N ALA A 150 25.30 -10.12 -11.95
CA ALA A 150 26.65 -10.35 -11.50
C ALA A 150 26.92 -9.89 -10.05
N ILE A 151 26.09 -8.99 -9.54
CA ILE A 151 26.26 -8.39 -8.20
C ILE A 151 25.45 -9.15 -7.15
N TYR A 152 24.19 -9.53 -7.50
CA TYR A 152 23.29 -10.24 -6.63
C TYR A 152 23.30 -11.73 -6.94
N THR A 153 23.77 -12.53 -5.99
CA THR A 153 24.04 -13.95 -6.21
C THR A 153 22.80 -14.82 -6.32
N HIS A 154 21.65 -14.33 -5.83
CA HIS A 154 20.38 -15.02 -5.95
C HIS A 154 19.34 -14.14 -6.64
N GLN A 155 18.54 -14.75 -7.52
CA GLN A 155 17.53 -14.07 -8.32
C GLN A 155 16.32 -14.97 -8.51
N GLU A 156 15.13 -14.35 -8.40
CA GLU A 156 13.86 -14.91 -8.86
C GLU A 156 13.25 -13.96 -9.88
N LYS A 157 12.85 -14.47 -11.05
CA LYS A 157 12.35 -13.64 -12.14
C LYS A 157 11.08 -14.22 -12.72
N HIS A 158 10.01 -13.45 -12.62
CA HIS A 158 8.79 -13.60 -13.41
C HIS A 158 8.70 -12.43 -14.38
N ILE A 159 8.99 -12.68 -15.66
CA ILE A 159 8.97 -11.63 -16.68
C ILE A 159 7.65 -11.71 -17.41
N SER A 160 6.94 -10.60 -17.44
CA SER A 160 5.68 -10.48 -18.15
C SER A 160 5.59 -9.11 -18.82
N ASP A 161 5.02 -9.07 -20.01
CA ASP A 161 4.74 -7.82 -20.75
C ASP A 161 3.35 -7.24 -20.37
N ASP A 162 2.78 -7.72 -19.26
CA ASP A 162 1.69 -7.12 -18.54
C ASP A 162 2.19 -6.41 -17.27
N THR A 163 1.30 -5.96 -16.39
CA THR A 163 1.68 -5.24 -15.18
C THR A 163 2.13 -6.14 -14.02
N TYR A 164 2.27 -7.47 -14.24
CA TYR A 164 2.58 -8.43 -13.18
C TYR A 164 4.01 -8.98 -13.24
N GLY A 165 4.89 -8.40 -14.04
CA GLY A 165 6.33 -8.71 -13.96
C GLY A 165 6.85 -8.51 -12.54
N MET A 166 7.74 -9.41 -12.08
CA MET A 166 8.39 -9.32 -10.77
C MET A 166 9.82 -9.87 -10.86
N ILE A 167 10.78 -9.11 -10.33
CA ILE A 167 12.16 -9.57 -10.19
C ILE A 167 12.59 -9.35 -8.75
N PHE A 168 13.14 -10.39 -8.15
CA PHE A 168 13.78 -10.33 -6.84
C PHE A 168 15.27 -10.59 -6.96
N TYR A 169 16.07 -9.80 -6.28
CA TYR A 169 17.50 -9.96 -6.14
C TYR A 169 17.90 -10.03 -4.67
N SER A 170 18.80 -10.92 -4.32
CA SER A 170 19.42 -10.96 -2.99
C SER A 170 20.94 -11.05 -3.08
N GLY A 171 21.62 -10.16 -2.36
CA GLY A 171 23.06 -10.23 -2.08
C GLY A 171 23.40 -10.96 -0.78
N LEU A 172 22.37 -11.38 -0.02
CA LEU A 172 22.52 -12.23 1.17
C LEU A 172 22.43 -13.70 0.80
N GLU A 173 22.96 -14.56 1.68
CA GLU A 173 22.75 -16.00 1.58
C GLU A 173 21.25 -16.30 1.60
N THR A 174 20.76 -16.92 0.54
CA THR A 174 19.37 -17.31 0.39
C THR A 174 19.24 -18.80 0.70
N VAL A 175 18.52 -19.12 1.78
CA VAL A 175 18.32 -20.51 2.24
C VAL A 175 17.26 -21.20 1.38
N SER A 176 16.17 -20.47 1.10
CA SER A 176 15.13 -20.87 0.16
C SER A 176 14.53 -19.64 -0.50
N SER A 177 14.07 -19.79 -1.73
CA SER A 177 13.34 -18.75 -2.45
C SER A 177 12.47 -19.40 -3.51
N GLU A 178 11.29 -18.88 -3.69
CA GLU A 178 10.35 -19.33 -4.70
C GLU A 178 9.42 -18.22 -5.16
N ILE A 179 8.99 -18.31 -6.40
CA ILE A 179 7.84 -17.56 -6.90
C ILE A 179 6.59 -18.39 -6.67
N ARG A 180 5.61 -17.82 -5.98
CA ARG A 180 4.32 -18.44 -5.70
C ARG A 180 3.19 -17.70 -6.40
N TYR A 181 2.17 -18.44 -6.77
CA TYR A 181 0.90 -17.96 -7.32
C TYR A 181 -0.19 -18.39 -6.35
N ILE A 182 -0.57 -17.49 -5.43
CA ILE A 182 -1.36 -17.86 -4.25
C ILE A 182 -2.83 -18.09 -4.61
N LEU A 183 -3.42 -17.18 -5.36
CA LEU A 183 -4.83 -17.24 -5.73
C LEU A 183 -5.05 -17.12 -7.24
N GLU A 184 -4.24 -16.33 -7.92
CA GLU A 184 -4.34 -16.07 -9.35
C GLU A 184 -3.07 -16.56 -10.04
N ASP A 185 -3.22 -17.50 -11.01
CA ASP A 185 -2.10 -18.21 -11.66
C ASP A 185 -1.10 -17.32 -12.42
N HIS A 186 -1.44 -16.05 -12.62
CA HIS A 186 -0.63 -15.08 -13.35
C HIS A 186 -0.05 -13.96 -12.46
N ILE A 187 -0.42 -13.91 -11.18
CA ILE A 187 0.07 -12.90 -10.23
C ILE A 187 1.12 -13.53 -9.32
N PRO A 188 2.40 -13.20 -9.54
CA PRO A 188 3.49 -13.75 -8.74
C PRO A 188 3.64 -13.06 -7.40
N SER A 189 4.07 -13.80 -6.42
CA SER A 189 4.64 -13.30 -5.17
C SER A 189 5.96 -14.00 -4.89
N VAL A 190 6.95 -13.30 -4.34
CA VAL A 190 8.23 -13.88 -3.94
C VAL A 190 8.20 -14.18 -2.46
N HIS A 191 8.56 -15.41 -2.11
CA HIS A 191 8.71 -15.88 -0.74
C HIS A 191 10.14 -16.40 -0.57
N SER A 192 10.90 -15.76 0.32
CA SER A 192 12.32 -16.07 0.48
C SER A 192 12.71 -16.13 1.95
N GLN A 193 13.53 -17.10 2.32
CA GLN A 193 14.20 -17.13 3.59
C GLN A 193 15.66 -16.70 3.41
N LEU A 194 16.02 -15.59 4.02
CA LEU A 194 17.32 -14.96 3.91
C LEU A 194 18.09 -15.10 5.22
N LYS A 195 19.40 -15.25 5.11
CA LYS A 195 20.29 -15.31 6.26
C LYS A 195 21.07 -14.02 6.38
N LEU A 196 20.85 -13.30 7.46
CA LEU A 196 21.61 -12.10 7.78
C LEU A 196 23.08 -12.43 8.03
N ARG A 197 23.95 -11.42 7.98
CA ARG A 197 25.39 -11.59 8.23
C ARG A 197 25.69 -12.12 9.64
N SER A 198 24.78 -11.87 10.60
CA SER A 198 24.81 -12.45 11.95
C SER A 198 24.52 -13.96 12.01
N GLY A 199 24.04 -14.55 10.92
CA GLY A 199 23.53 -15.92 10.88
C GLY A 199 22.04 -16.05 11.20
N GLN A 200 21.36 -14.96 11.61
CA GLN A 200 19.92 -14.96 11.86
C GLN A 200 19.15 -15.13 10.56
N LEU A 201 18.12 -15.99 10.60
CA LEU A 201 17.18 -16.17 9.48
C LEU A 201 16.04 -15.16 9.58
N ILE A 202 15.59 -14.68 8.43
CA ILE A 202 14.42 -13.84 8.27
C ILE A 202 13.59 -14.32 7.10
N GLU A 203 12.28 -14.10 7.16
CA GLU A 203 11.37 -14.30 6.04
C GLU A 203 11.20 -12.99 5.29
N PHE A 204 11.27 -13.04 3.97
CA PHE A 204 11.03 -11.90 3.10
C PHE A 204 9.93 -12.23 2.08
N TYR A 205 8.90 -11.40 2.07
CA TYR A 205 7.78 -11.51 1.16
C TYR A 205 7.73 -10.27 0.25
N CYS A 206 7.59 -10.48 -1.06
CA CYS A 206 7.33 -9.41 -2.01
C CYS A 206 6.03 -9.68 -2.74
N LEU A 207 5.07 -8.76 -2.62
CA LEU A 207 3.72 -8.91 -3.13
C LEU A 207 3.38 -7.78 -4.11
N HIS A 208 2.61 -8.13 -5.15
CA HIS A 208 2.02 -7.17 -6.08
C HIS A 208 0.65 -7.67 -6.54
N PRO A 209 -0.35 -7.76 -5.64
CA PRO A 209 -1.68 -8.24 -5.98
C PRO A 209 -2.44 -7.27 -6.90
N SER A 210 -3.53 -7.74 -7.50
CA SER A 210 -4.36 -6.97 -8.44
C SER A 210 -4.85 -5.65 -7.86
N PRO A 211 -4.79 -4.53 -8.63
CA PRO A 211 -5.40 -3.28 -8.21
C PRO A 211 -6.93 -3.36 -8.22
N PRO A 212 -7.64 -2.55 -7.41
CA PRO A 212 -9.09 -2.45 -7.42
C PRO A 212 -9.59 -1.67 -8.64
N ASN A 213 -9.41 -2.22 -9.82
CA ASN A 213 -9.71 -1.60 -11.09
C ASN A 213 -10.44 -2.60 -11.99
N PRO A 214 -11.61 -2.24 -12.57
CA PRO A 214 -12.42 -3.14 -13.40
C PRO A 214 -11.72 -3.66 -14.66
N ARG A 215 -10.56 -3.13 -15.00
CA ARG A 215 -9.72 -3.65 -16.11
C ARG A 215 -8.93 -4.91 -15.72
N TYR A 216 -8.72 -5.12 -14.42
CA TYR A 216 -7.86 -6.18 -13.89
C TYR A 216 -8.65 -7.18 -13.04
N ALA A 217 -9.61 -6.72 -12.24
CA ALA A 217 -10.43 -7.56 -11.38
C ALA A 217 -11.85 -6.99 -11.23
N GLU A 218 -12.85 -7.88 -11.13
CA GLU A 218 -14.25 -7.47 -10.91
C GLU A 218 -14.49 -6.93 -9.49
N ASP A 219 -13.74 -7.46 -8.53
CA ASP A 219 -13.76 -7.05 -7.12
C ASP A 219 -12.36 -7.14 -6.48
N THR A 220 -12.26 -6.99 -5.16
CA THR A 220 -10.98 -7.00 -4.42
C THR A 220 -10.75 -8.28 -3.63
N LYS A 221 -11.54 -9.33 -3.83
CA LYS A 221 -11.50 -10.54 -2.98
C LYS A 221 -10.17 -11.26 -3.03
N GLU A 222 -9.67 -11.52 -4.24
CA GLU A 222 -8.43 -12.26 -4.45
C GLU A 222 -7.27 -11.47 -3.82
N ARG A 223 -7.16 -10.17 -4.10
CA ARG A 223 -6.16 -9.29 -3.48
C ARG A 223 -6.23 -9.33 -1.96
N ASP A 224 -7.42 -9.11 -1.41
CA ASP A 224 -7.63 -9.04 0.04
C ASP A 224 -7.33 -10.40 0.70
N ALA A 225 -7.70 -11.50 0.05
CA ALA A 225 -7.42 -12.84 0.54
C ALA A 225 -5.92 -13.19 0.47
N GLU A 226 -5.22 -12.85 -0.62
CA GLU A 226 -3.78 -13.04 -0.75
C GLU A 226 -3.02 -12.34 0.38
N LEU A 227 -3.34 -11.08 0.64
CA LEU A 227 -2.74 -10.32 1.74
C LEU A 227 -2.95 -11.01 3.10
N LEU A 228 -4.15 -11.52 3.36
CA LEU A 228 -4.45 -12.18 4.63
C LEU A 228 -3.78 -13.55 4.76
N ILE A 229 -3.62 -14.29 3.67
CA ILE A 229 -2.88 -15.57 3.65
C ILE A 229 -1.42 -15.30 4.02
N VAL A 230 -0.74 -14.41 3.29
CA VAL A 230 0.66 -14.08 3.57
C VAL A 230 0.83 -13.42 4.94
N GLY A 231 -0.14 -12.61 5.37
CA GLY A 231 -0.13 -12.03 6.72
C GLY A 231 -0.18 -13.09 7.82
N ARG A 232 -0.91 -14.19 7.64
CA ARG A 232 -0.91 -15.33 8.57
C ARG A 232 0.40 -16.09 8.52
N GLU A 233 0.93 -16.36 7.32
CA GLU A 233 2.24 -17.00 7.18
C GLU A 233 3.33 -16.20 7.90
N ALA A 234 3.36 -14.87 7.72
CA ALA A 234 4.31 -14.00 8.40
C ALA A 234 4.17 -14.02 9.94
N LYS A 235 2.93 -14.09 10.44
CA LYS A 235 2.65 -14.19 11.88
C LYS A 235 3.07 -15.52 12.48
N ASP A 236 2.82 -16.62 11.74
CA ASP A 236 3.06 -17.98 12.21
C ASP A 236 4.52 -18.41 12.01
N SER A 237 5.32 -17.60 11.29
CA SER A 237 6.75 -17.84 11.13
C SER A 237 7.49 -17.75 12.47
N VAL A 238 8.45 -18.65 12.66
CA VAL A 238 9.38 -18.63 13.80
C VAL A 238 10.50 -17.59 13.62
N HIS A 239 10.63 -17.04 12.42
CA HIS A 239 11.63 -16.03 12.07
C HIS A 239 10.99 -14.65 11.92
N PRO A 240 11.73 -13.57 12.20
CA PRO A 240 11.28 -12.23 11.89
C PRO A 240 10.92 -12.11 10.41
N SER A 241 9.80 -11.45 10.11
CA SER A 241 9.29 -11.32 8.75
C SER A 241 9.35 -9.88 8.27
N ILE A 242 9.69 -9.70 7.00
CA ILE A 242 9.63 -8.43 6.29
C ILE A 242 8.74 -8.63 5.08
N LEU A 243 7.80 -7.72 4.87
CA LEU A 243 6.96 -7.70 3.69
C LEU A 243 7.12 -6.36 2.97
N GLY A 244 7.42 -6.44 1.69
CA GLY A 244 7.50 -5.31 0.77
C GLY A 244 6.64 -5.55 -0.47
N GLY A 245 6.36 -4.49 -1.22
CA GLY A 245 5.59 -4.60 -2.44
C GLY A 245 4.71 -3.38 -2.69
N ASP A 246 3.96 -3.44 -3.80
CA ASP A 246 2.85 -2.55 -4.08
C ASP A 246 1.54 -3.31 -3.81
N LEU A 247 0.94 -3.06 -2.67
CA LEU A 247 -0.25 -3.81 -2.24
C LEU A 247 -1.54 -3.32 -2.92
N ASN A 248 -1.42 -2.36 -3.83
CA ASN A 248 -2.53 -1.80 -4.59
C ASN A 248 -3.72 -1.36 -3.73
N ASP A 249 -3.40 -0.83 -2.52
CA ASP A 249 -4.39 -0.26 -1.62
C ASP A 249 -3.81 0.94 -0.85
N VAL A 250 -4.68 1.77 -0.29
CA VAL A 250 -4.25 2.87 0.57
C VAL A 250 -4.13 2.40 2.02
N ALA A 251 -3.09 2.84 2.68
CA ALA A 251 -2.75 2.41 4.04
C ALA A 251 -3.90 2.56 5.06
N CYS A 252 -4.77 3.56 4.87
CA CYS A 252 -5.90 3.86 5.76
C CYS A 252 -7.21 3.14 5.36
N SER A 253 -7.19 2.22 4.40
CA SER A 253 -8.37 1.41 4.05
C SER A 253 -8.59 0.25 5.02
N TYR A 254 -9.68 -0.48 4.84
CA TYR A 254 -10.04 -1.60 5.71
C TYR A 254 -9.04 -2.76 5.64
N THR A 255 -8.68 -3.20 4.44
CA THR A 255 -7.85 -4.40 4.24
C THR A 255 -6.42 -4.25 4.75
N PRO A 256 -5.65 -3.19 4.48
CA PRO A 256 -4.36 -2.96 5.12
C PRO A 256 -4.42 -2.90 6.65
N ASN A 257 -5.46 -2.32 7.21
CA ASN A 257 -5.65 -2.34 8.67
C ASN A 257 -5.94 -3.74 9.22
N LEU A 258 -6.71 -4.55 8.49
CA LEU A 258 -6.95 -5.96 8.85
C LEU A 258 -5.67 -6.78 8.69
N PHE A 259 -4.94 -6.59 7.59
CA PHE A 259 -3.64 -7.23 7.33
C PHE A 259 -2.65 -6.98 8.48
N ARG A 260 -2.47 -5.72 8.92
CA ARG A 260 -1.59 -5.39 10.06
C ARG A 260 -1.97 -6.15 11.32
N LYS A 261 -3.28 -6.24 11.64
CA LYS A 261 -3.77 -6.98 12.81
C LYS A 261 -3.55 -8.49 12.68
N THR A 262 -3.69 -9.02 11.47
CA THR A 262 -3.54 -10.45 11.18
C THR A 262 -2.07 -10.85 11.17
N SER A 263 -1.20 -10.08 10.51
CA SER A 263 0.21 -10.38 10.35
C SER A 263 1.07 -10.07 11.58
N ALA A 264 0.59 -9.19 12.47
CA ALA A 264 1.37 -8.58 13.55
C ALA A 264 2.62 -7.80 13.05
N LEU A 265 2.73 -7.54 11.74
CA LEU A 265 3.81 -6.74 11.18
C LEU A 265 3.63 -5.27 11.53
N LEU A 266 4.74 -4.61 11.87
CA LEU A 266 4.77 -3.18 12.14
C LEU A 266 4.82 -2.39 10.82
N TYR A 267 4.18 -1.24 10.82
CA TYR A 267 4.08 -0.42 9.61
C TYR A 267 4.91 0.88 9.71
N PRO A 268 5.95 1.06 8.87
CA PRO A 268 6.92 2.15 9.03
C PRO A 268 6.36 3.55 8.77
N ARG A 269 5.14 3.68 8.20
CA ARG A 269 4.51 4.98 7.94
C ARG A 269 3.60 5.47 9.07
N ILE A 270 3.52 4.75 10.19
CA ILE A 270 2.77 5.20 11.35
C ILE A 270 3.66 6.08 12.23
N GLY A 271 3.21 7.35 12.42
CA GLY A 271 3.89 8.39 13.21
C GLY A 271 4.86 9.24 12.43
#